data_128acaeec4e782b38591bbe7a629c1a2
#
_entry.id   128acaeec4e782b38591bbe7a629c1a2
#
_cell.length_a   1.000
_cell.length_b   1.000
_cell.length_c   1.000
_cell.angle_alpha   90.00
_cell.angle_beta   90.00
_cell.angle_gamma   90.00
#
_symmetry.space_group_name_H-M   'P 1'
#
loop_
_entity.id
_entity.type
_entity.pdbx_description
1 polymer ?
#
loop_
_entity_poly.entity_id
_entity_poly.type
_entity_poly.pdbx_seq_one_letter_code
_entity_poly.pdbx_strand_id
1 'polypeptide(L)'
;MSKHRVRAPMRRILGIAATTVALLSPVVAVPAQAQAQPVTSAVQRVEWLSDRRVSMWVYSAAMNTPIQVQMLLARDWHARPDAKFPMLLMLDGLRAQDDENGWTKDADAEGFYADKNVNVVLPVGGQSSWYSDWLSPDNGHTYKWETFLTKELPPILERDWRTTDVRGVQGLSMGGTAAMNLAGRNPGLMKYVASYSGLLTTTTLGMPQAITFANKDAGGFDAAAMWGPPGGPEWAAHDPYLLAEKLRGVSMYVSSGSGLAGTHDQLSEMPLLSENWAGTGLEILARLSTENFVTKLEKLSIPVQANYRPSGTHTWPYWDFEMRQSWGQAAAALGTDPNGANCGLGGAIAGLAQAANWLGGCLSAEYPAATGVAQDFQHGRVFHSAATGTHAVAGRIGGTYAGVGGAASPLGLPTGDEVGLPDGRGRMQSFEGGSIYWTPETGAQVMRGAFLEEWGKQGYERGPAGYPVAAEAATPSRDGAVQAFEHGPMFYSATTGAHRVQGFVLDKYAQLGFENSPLGFPVAEEAPLKDLGRYSRFEGGNIYWSPLSGAWSVRNGALMEEWGKQGFENGRLGFPVSDEFAVPGGIQQNFQTGFIVVRDGKSEVHGV
;
A
#
# COMPACT_ATOMS: atom_id res chain seq x y z
N MET A 1 -68.31 47.48 4.98
CA MET A 1 -68.59 48.83 5.48
C MET A 1 -67.31 49.61 5.51
N SER A 2 -67.28 50.53 4.63
CA SER A 2 -66.95 51.98 4.68
C SER A 2 -65.45 52.26 4.94
N LYS A 3 -64.75 52.63 3.90
CA LYS A 3 -64.43 53.92 3.24
C LYS A 3 -63.91 54.95 4.20
N HIS A 4 -62.65 55.43 4.04
CA HIS A 4 -62.42 56.78 3.54
C HIS A 4 -60.94 57.05 3.15
N ARG A 5 -60.81 57.57 1.93
CA ARG A 5 -59.63 58.28 1.38
C ARG A 5 -59.62 59.74 1.94
N VAL A 6 -58.41 60.31 2.09
CA VAL A 6 -58.22 61.79 1.87
C VAL A 6 -56.82 62.01 1.28
N ARG A 7 -56.82 62.96 0.34
CA ARG A 7 -55.75 63.39 -0.56
C ARG A 7 -54.81 64.44 0.04
N ALA A 8 -53.70 64.61 -0.64
CA ALA A 8 -52.57 65.53 -0.53
C ALA A 8 -52.94 67.06 -0.39
N PRO A 9 -51.94 67.96 -0.12
CA PRO A 9 -51.39 68.64 -1.29
C PRO A 9 -49.85 68.89 -1.28
N MET A 10 -49.44 69.09 -2.53
CA MET A 10 -48.16 69.54 -3.03
C MET A 10 -47.77 70.93 -2.53
N ARG A 11 -46.50 71.19 -2.15
CA ARG A 11 -45.83 72.51 -2.30
C ARG A 11 -44.38 72.36 -2.67
N ARG A 12 -44.03 73.04 -3.77
CA ARG A 12 -42.67 73.31 -4.26
C ARG A 12 -41.91 74.20 -3.33
N ILE A 13 -40.59 74.17 -3.28
CA ILE A 13 -39.66 75.27 -3.57
C ILE A 13 -38.20 74.92 -3.23
N LEU A 14 -37.34 75.23 -4.18
CA LEU A 14 -35.93 75.60 -4.27
C LEU A 14 -34.82 74.64 -3.80
N GLY A 15 -33.91 74.50 -4.71
CA GLY A 15 -32.67 73.81 -4.59
C GLY A 15 -31.55 74.53 -3.85
N ILE A 16 -30.68 73.74 -3.27
CA ILE A 16 -29.30 74.12 -2.96
C ILE A 16 -28.43 72.94 -3.39
N ALA A 17 -27.51 73.26 -4.29
CA ALA A 17 -26.49 72.26 -4.73
C ALA A 17 -25.50 72.10 -3.58
N ALA A 18 -25.41 70.82 -3.07
CA ALA A 18 -24.34 70.42 -2.19
C ALA A 18 -23.55 69.30 -2.91
N THR A 19 -22.33 69.62 -3.29
CA THR A 19 -21.33 68.72 -3.83
C THR A 19 -20.96 67.71 -2.77
N THR A 20 -21.48 66.45 -2.89
CA THR A 20 -21.05 65.33 -2.07
C THR A 20 -19.87 64.65 -2.74
N VAL A 21 -18.69 64.79 -2.13
CA VAL A 21 -17.50 64.00 -2.43
C VAL A 21 -17.79 62.55 -1.99
N ALA A 22 -17.97 61.66 -2.95
CA ALA A 22 -18.08 60.23 -2.68
C ALA A 22 -16.68 59.66 -2.33
N LEU A 23 -16.46 59.36 -1.07
CA LEU A 23 -15.34 58.55 -0.60
C LEU A 23 -15.59 57.11 -1.06
N LEU A 24 -14.91 56.71 -2.13
CA LEU A 24 -14.78 55.31 -2.53
C LEU A 24 -13.90 54.57 -1.51
N SER A 25 -14.51 53.88 -0.55
CA SER A 25 -13.82 52.87 0.26
C SER A 25 -13.48 51.67 -0.64
N PRO A 26 -12.22 51.19 -0.64
CA PRO A 26 -11.92 49.96 -1.35
C PRO A 26 -12.61 48.80 -0.65
N VAL A 27 -13.52 48.12 -1.35
CA VAL A 27 -14.04 46.82 -0.95
C VAL A 27 -12.86 45.83 -1.07
N VAL A 28 -12.25 45.49 0.06
CA VAL A 28 -11.30 44.39 0.14
C VAL A 28 -12.10 43.13 -0.12
N ALA A 29 -11.96 42.56 -1.32
CA ALA A 29 -12.49 41.24 -1.63
C ALA A 29 -11.75 40.23 -0.74
N VAL A 30 -12.46 39.68 0.25
CA VAL A 30 -11.99 38.52 1.01
C VAL A 30 -11.89 37.38 0.00
N PRO A 31 -10.70 36.77 -0.18
CA PRO A 31 -10.61 35.62 -1.06
C PRO A 31 -11.56 34.53 -0.56
N ALA A 32 -12.43 34.03 -1.45
CA ALA A 32 -13.27 32.89 -1.16
C ALA A 32 -12.35 31.78 -0.65
N GLN A 33 -12.57 31.34 0.58
CA GLN A 33 -11.90 30.15 1.09
C GLN A 33 -12.20 29.03 0.11
N ALA A 34 -11.15 28.50 -0.52
CA ALA A 34 -11.26 27.29 -1.32
C ALA A 34 -11.85 26.22 -0.39
N GLN A 35 -13.08 25.80 -0.65
CA GLN A 35 -13.66 24.66 0.04
C GLN A 35 -12.73 23.49 -0.23
N ALA A 36 -12.14 22.95 0.84
CA ALA A 36 -11.35 21.74 0.75
C ALA A 36 -12.25 20.67 0.09
N GLN A 37 -11.79 20.12 -1.03
CA GLN A 37 -12.51 19.02 -1.66
C GLN A 37 -12.63 17.88 -0.65
N PRO A 38 -13.77 17.17 -0.60
CA PRO A 38 -13.91 16.04 0.30
C PRO A 38 -12.81 15.02 -0.01
N VAL A 39 -12.05 14.64 1.01
CA VAL A 39 -11.02 13.62 0.89
C VAL A 39 -11.72 12.31 0.55
N THR A 40 -11.40 11.74 -0.62
CA THR A 40 -11.99 10.49 -1.09
C THR A 40 -11.05 9.33 -0.78
N SER A 41 -11.64 8.17 -0.50
CA SER A 41 -10.88 6.94 -0.26
C SER A 41 -10.13 6.51 -1.53
N ALA A 42 -8.83 6.25 -1.42
CA ALA A 42 -7.95 5.92 -2.53
C ALA A 42 -6.77 5.05 -2.09
N VAL A 43 -6.24 4.25 -3.03
CA VAL A 43 -4.99 3.51 -2.82
C VAL A 43 -3.82 4.51 -2.80
N GLN A 44 -3.04 4.48 -1.74
CA GLN A 44 -1.85 5.34 -1.57
C GLN A 44 -0.57 4.61 -1.92
N ARG A 45 -0.50 3.32 -1.65
CA ARG A 45 0.67 2.47 -1.88
C ARG A 45 0.24 1.05 -2.22
N VAL A 46 0.98 0.40 -3.10
CA VAL A 46 0.85 -1.02 -3.42
C VAL A 46 2.23 -1.67 -3.31
N GLU A 47 2.28 -2.82 -2.69
CA GLU A 47 3.46 -3.67 -2.58
C GLU A 47 3.12 -5.09 -2.99
N TRP A 48 3.81 -5.61 -3.99
CA TRP A 48 3.68 -6.99 -4.42
C TRP A 48 4.58 -7.88 -3.56
N LEU A 49 3.97 -8.71 -2.75
CA LEU A 49 4.68 -9.65 -1.85
C LEU A 49 5.12 -10.92 -2.60
N SER A 50 4.30 -11.35 -3.56
CA SER A 50 4.60 -12.36 -4.57
C SER A 50 3.85 -12.01 -5.86
N ASP A 51 3.96 -12.82 -6.90
CA ASP A 51 3.18 -12.65 -8.13
C ASP A 51 1.66 -12.83 -7.92
N ARG A 52 1.23 -13.34 -6.75
CA ARG A 52 -0.17 -13.59 -6.39
C ARG A 52 -0.62 -12.97 -5.07
N ARG A 53 0.27 -12.41 -4.26
CA ARG A 53 -0.04 -11.74 -2.99
C ARG A 53 0.35 -10.28 -3.05
N VAL A 54 -0.61 -9.41 -2.78
CA VAL A 54 -0.43 -7.96 -2.82
C VAL A 54 -0.80 -7.37 -1.47
N SER A 55 -0.06 -6.38 -1.03
CA SER A 55 -0.40 -5.52 0.10
C SER A 55 -0.66 -4.10 -0.43
N MET A 56 -1.81 -3.52 -0.08
CA MET A 56 -2.17 -2.17 -0.47
C MET A 56 -2.55 -1.35 0.76
N TRP A 57 -2.22 -0.07 0.76
CA TRP A 57 -2.66 0.90 1.77
C TRP A 57 -3.73 1.79 1.16
N VAL A 58 -4.95 1.58 1.63
CA VAL A 58 -6.13 2.31 1.17
C VAL A 58 -6.46 3.37 2.21
N TYR A 59 -6.36 4.64 1.84
CA TYR A 59 -6.80 5.71 2.72
C TYR A 59 -8.32 5.60 2.95
N SER A 60 -8.73 5.46 4.20
CA SER A 60 -10.13 5.51 4.60
C SER A 60 -10.51 6.94 4.96
N ALA A 61 -11.45 7.51 4.22
CA ALA A 61 -11.98 8.84 4.54
C ALA A 61 -12.76 8.84 5.87
N ALA A 62 -13.47 7.74 6.18
CA ALA A 62 -14.22 7.59 7.40
C ALA A 62 -13.33 7.46 8.65
N MET A 63 -12.17 6.79 8.54
CA MET A 63 -11.20 6.61 9.63
C MET A 63 -10.08 7.64 9.62
N ASN A 64 -9.96 8.43 8.54
CA ASN A 64 -8.92 9.45 8.34
C ASN A 64 -7.49 8.88 8.48
N THR A 65 -7.28 7.65 8.00
CA THR A 65 -5.99 6.95 8.07
C THR A 65 -5.86 5.93 6.94
N PRO A 66 -4.64 5.60 6.49
CA PRO A 66 -4.41 4.47 5.60
C PRO A 66 -4.68 3.15 6.31
N ILE A 67 -5.45 2.28 5.68
CA ILE A 67 -5.72 0.92 6.13
C ILE A 67 -4.98 -0.04 5.19
N GLN A 68 -4.19 -0.92 5.77
CA GLN A 68 -3.55 -1.98 5.00
C GLN A 68 -4.57 -3.06 4.66
N VAL A 69 -4.59 -3.47 3.40
CA VAL A 69 -5.41 -4.58 2.88
C VAL A 69 -4.50 -5.49 2.08
N GLN A 70 -4.44 -6.75 2.45
CA GLN A 70 -3.76 -7.76 1.64
C GLN A 70 -4.77 -8.43 0.70
N MET A 71 -4.32 -8.83 -0.47
CA MET A 71 -5.11 -9.63 -1.40
C MET A 71 -4.33 -10.85 -1.86
N LEU A 72 -5.03 -12.00 -1.88
CA LEU A 72 -4.61 -13.17 -2.63
C LEU A 72 -5.38 -13.15 -3.94
N LEU A 73 -4.66 -13.08 -5.06
CA LEU A 73 -5.25 -12.94 -6.38
C LEU A 73 -5.80 -14.26 -6.88
N ALA A 74 -6.91 -14.22 -7.60
CA ALA A 74 -7.57 -15.38 -8.17
C ALA A 74 -6.62 -16.25 -9.02
N ARG A 75 -6.82 -17.57 -9.03
CA ARG A 75 -5.98 -18.54 -9.78
C ARG A 75 -5.66 -18.09 -11.20
N ASP A 76 -6.69 -17.69 -11.95
CA ASP A 76 -6.56 -17.33 -13.37
C ASP A 76 -6.18 -15.85 -13.58
N TRP A 77 -5.71 -15.14 -12.54
CA TRP A 77 -5.41 -13.71 -12.62
C TRP A 77 -4.48 -13.35 -13.79
N HIS A 78 -3.41 -14.10 -13.98
CA HIS A 78 -2.44 -13.86 -15.05
C HIS A 78 -2.84 -14.51 -16.36
N ALA A 79 -3.39 -15.73 -16.31
CA ALA A 79 -3.80 -16.47 -17.50
C ALA A 79 -5.03 -15.83 -18.20
N ARG A 80 -5.82 -15.03 -17.48
CA ARG A 80 -7.05 -14.39 -18.00
C ARG A 80 -7.06 -12.90 -17.62
N PRO A 81 -6.26 -12.05 -18.27
CA PRO A 81 -6.08 -10.65 -17.88
C PRO A 81 -7.36 -9.81 -17.96
N ASP A 82 -8.32 -10.17 -18.82
CA ASP A 82 -9.60 -9.48 -18.97
C ASP A 82 -10.70 -10.01 -18.05
N ALA A 83 -10.46 -11.10 -17.32
CA ALA A 83 -11.47 -11.68 -16.43
C ALA A 83 -11.59 -10.87 -15.13
N LYS A 84 -12.82 -10.85 -14.60
CA LYS A 84 -13.12 -10.38 -13.23
C LYS A 84 -13.49 -11.57 -12.35
N PHE A 85 -13.21 -11.45 -11.07
CA PHE A 85 -13.34 -12.54 -10.10
C PHE A 85 -14.21 -12.10 -8.91
N PRO A 86 -14.98 -13.02 -8.30
CA PRO A 86 -15.71 -12.69 -7.08
C PRO A 86 -14.73 -12.38 -5.94
N MET A 87 -15.25 -11.69 -4.91
CA MET A 87 -14.47 -11.30 -3.73
C MET A 87 -14.89 -12.12 -2.51
N LEU A 88 -13.92 -12.59 -1.75
CA LEU A 88 -14.13 -13.20 -0.43
C LEU A 88 -13.36 -12.38 0.61
N LEU A 89 -14.08 -11.67 1.48
CA LEU A 89 -13.52 -10.93 2.59
C LEU A 89 -13.28 -11.89 3.76
N MET A 90 -12.07 -11.90 4.33
CA MET A 90 -11.71 -12.74 5.47
C MET A 90 -11.33 -11.87 6.67
N LEU A 91 -12.12 -11.96 7.74
CA LEU A 91 -11.99 -11.14 8.93
C LEU A 91 -11.23 -11.90 10.02
N ASP A 92 -10.33 -11.20 10.68
CA ASP A 92 -9.48 -11.73 11.75
C ASP A 92 -10.22 -11.77 13.11
N GLY A 93 -9.58 -12.35 14.10
CA GLY A 93 -10.08 -12.42 15.48
C GLY A 93 -9.84 -11.15 16.30
N LEU A 94 -10.14 -11.24 17.61
CA LEU A 94 -10.08 -10.11 18.53
C LEU A 94 -8.69 -9.47 18.65
N ARG A 95 -7.63 -10.26 18.46
CA ARG A 95 -6.21 -9.84 18.55
C ARG A 95 -5.58 -9.59 17.19
N ALA A 96 -6.38 -9.14 16.21
CA ALA A 96 -5.90 -8.75 14.89
C ALA A 96 -4.68 -7.82 15.00
N GLN A 97 -3.63 -8.12 14.22
CA GLN A 97 -2.36 -7.38 14.25
C GLN A 97 -2.33 -6.32 13.15
N ASP A 98 -1.47 -5.31 13.31
CA ASP A 98 -1.40 -4.17 12.38
C ASP A 98 -0.37 -4.38 11.24
N ASP A 99 0.35 -5.50 11.24
CA ASP A 99 1.40 -5.83 10.27
C ASP A 99 0.99 -6.94 9.29
N GLU A 100 0.23 -7.92 9.75
CA GLU A 100 -0.21 -9.05 8.95
C GLU A 100 -1.56 -9.58 9.41
N ASN A 101 -2.34 -10.15 8.48
CA ASN A 101 -3.60 -10.81 8.79
C ASN A 101 -3.36 -12.25 9.26
N GLY A 102 -4.02 -12.69 10.31
CA GLY A 102 -3.85 -14.02 10.90
C GLY A 102 -4.14 -15.18 9.93
N TRP A 103 -5.01 -14.99 8.95
CA TRP A 103 -5.30 -16.01 7.95
C TRP A 103 -4.10 -16.38 7.07
N THR A 104 -3.15 -15.46 6.88
CA THR A 104 -1.89 -15.73 6.16
C THR A 104 -0.72 -16.04 7.08
N LYS A 105 -0.82 -15.68 8.36
CA LYS A 105 0.23 -15.87 9.36
C LYS A 105 0.08 -17.18 10.13
N ASP A 106 -1.14 -17.45 10.60
CA ASP A 106 -1.45 -18.54 11.54
C ASP A 106 -2.27 -19.67 10.89
N ALA A 107 -2.72 -19.46 9.63
CA ALA A 107 -3.38 -20.44 8.78
C ALA A 107 -2.75 -20.40 7.38
N ASP A 108 -3.02 -21.45 6.57
CA ASP A 108 -2.51 -21.56 5.20
C ASP A 108 -3.53 -21.06 4.17
N ALA A 109 -4.03 -19.82 4.35
CA ALA A 109 -4.96 -19.24 3.38
C ALA A 109 -4.32 -19.02 2.01
N GLU A 110 -3.06 -18.58 1.95
CA GLU A 110 -2.35 -18.35 0.69
C GLU A 110 -2.22 -19.66 -0.12
N GLY A 111 -1.77 -20.74 0.49
CA GLY A 111 -1.67 -22.04 -0.18
C GLY A 111 -3.03 -22.62 -0.54
N PHE A 112 -4.02 -22.51 0.34
CA PHE A 112 -5.37 -23.04 0.10
C PHE A 112 -6.09 -22.35 -1.05
N TYR A 113 -6.03 -21.02 -1.12
CA TYR A 113 -6.71 -20.26 -2.18
C TYR A 113 -5.90 -20.12 -3.47
N ALA A 114 -4.66 -20.60 -3.52
CA ALA A 114 -3.80 -20.48 -4.68
C ALA A 114 -4.43 -21.03 -5.97
N ASP A 115 -5.16 -22.15 -5.87
CA ASP A 115 -5.82 -22.83 -7.01
C ASP A 115 -7.32 -22.48 -7.15
N LYS A 116 -7.81 -21.42 -6.50
CA LYS A 116 -9.21 -20.99 -6.52
C LYS A 116 -9.42 -19.70 -7.32
N ASN A 117 -10.52 -19.61 -8.07
CA ASN A 117 -10.85 -18.41 -8.85
C ASN A 117 -11.65 -17.40 -8.02
N VAL A 118 -11.06 -16.89 -6.97
CA VAL A 118 -11.60 -15.88 -6.07
C VAL A 118 -10.51 -14.90 -5.65
N ASN A 119 -10.80 -13.61 -5.62
CA ASN A 119 -9.95 -12.62 -4.97
C ASN A 119 -10.23 -12.66 -3.46
N VAL A 120 -9.26 -13.10 -2.66
CA VAL A 120 -9.37 -13.10 -1.20
C VAL A 120 -8.86 -11.76 -0.68
N VAL A 121 -9.68 -11.09 0.13
CA VAL A 121 -9.40 -9.75 0.68
C VAL A 121 -9.25 -9.85 2.19
N LEU A 122 -8.09 -9.45 2.68
CA LEU A 122 -7.63 -9.61 4.05
C LEU A 122 -7.31 -8.23 4.64
N PRO A 123 -8.27 -7.57 5.32
CA PRO A 123 -7.98 -6.34 6.05
C PRO A 123 -6.97 -6.63 7.15
N VAL A 124 -5.99 -5.74 7.33
CA VAL A 124 -4.96 -5.84 8.37
C VAL A 124 -5.27 -4.82 9.46
N GLY A 125 -5.15 -5.23 10.72
CA GLY A 125 -5.52 -4.43 11.87
C GLY A 125 -6.97 -4.61 12.31
N GLY A 126 -7.45 -3.66 13.13
CA GLY A 126 -8.81 -3.70 13.68
C GLY A 126 -8.90 -4.53 14.96
N GLN A 127 -7.85 -4.56 15.77
CA GLN A 127 -7.89 -5.18 17.11
C GLN A 127 -9.11 -4.70 17.90
N SER A 128 -9.88 -5.62 18.46
CA SER A 128 -11.09 -5.34 19.25
C SER A 128 -12.19 -4.53 18.54
N SER A 129 -12.09 -4.33 17.22
CA SER A 129 -12.97 -3.43 16.45
C SER A 129 -14.36 -4.00 16.20
N TRP A 130 -14.52 -5.35 16.24
CA TRP A 130 -15.72 -6.06 15.79
C TRP A 130 -16.11 -5.68 14.35
N TYR A 131 -15.14 -5.10 13.60
CA TYR A 131 -15.30 -4.58 12.25
C TYR A 131 -16.56 -3.73 12.07
N SER A 132 -16.87 -2.91 13.11
CA SER A 132 -18.03 -2.03 13.19
C SER A 132 -17.64 -0.55 13.19
N ASP A 133 -18.63 0.31 13.00
CA ASP A 133 -18.47 1.75 13.13
C ASP A 133 -18.72 2.16 14.59
N TRP A 134 -17.65 2.49 15.30
CA TRP A 134 -17.73 2.86 16.70
C TRP A 134 -18.40 4.22 16.89
N LEU A 135 -19.12 4.39 18.01
CA LEU A 135 -19.78 5.64 18.37
C LEU A 135 -18.80 6.77 18.65
N SER A 136 -17.68 6.46 19.27
CA SER A 136 -16.62 7.44 19.59
C SER A 136 -15.23 6.82 19.42
N PRO A 137 -14.20 7.67 19.20
CA PRO A 137 -12.81 7.22 19.24
C PRO A 137 -12.44 6.67 20.61
N ASP A 138 -11.58 5.66 20.62
CA ASP A 138 -11.01 5.08 21.83
C ASP A 138 -9.59 4.57 21.56
N ASN A 139 -8.72 4.61 22.57
CA ASN A 139 -7.36 4.10 22.55
C ASN A 139 -6.56 4.55 21.31
N GLY A 140 -6.77 5.78 20.87
CA GLY A 140 -6.09 6.36 19.69
C GLY A 140 -6.68 5.97 18.34
N HIS A 141 -7.74 5.17 18.29
CA HIS A 141 -8.38 4.71 17.07
C HIS A 141 -9.76 5.34 16.85
N THR A 142 -10.06 5.67 15.59
CA THR A 142 -11.39 6.06 15.12
C THR A 142 -11.91 4.95 14.22
N TYR A 143 -12.52 3.92 14.81
CA TYR A 143 -12.99 2.76 14.05
C TYR A 143 -14.27 3.05 13.28
N LYS A 144 -14.21 2.91 11.95
CA LYS A 144 -15.33 2.97 11.01
C LYS A 144 -15.21 1.82 9.99
N TRP A 145 -14.98 0.63 10.54
CA TRP A 145 -14.68 -0.55 9.74
C TRP A 145 -15.85 -1.00 8.86
N GLU A 146 -17.10 -0.93 9.34
CA GLU A 146 -18.25 -1.27 8.51
C GLU A 146 -18.33 -0.36 7.29
N THR A 147 -18.20 0.96 7.48
CA THR A 147 -18.15 1.92 6.37
C THR A 147 -16.99 1.62 5.42
N PHE A 148 -15.80 1.36 5.93
CA PHE A 148 -14.64 1.03 5.10
C PHE A 148 -14.89 -0.23 4.25
N LEU A 149 -15.28 -1.33 4.87
CA LEU A 149 -15.41 -2.64 4.23
C LEU A 149 -16.62 -2.76 3.28
N THR A 150 -17.66 -1.94 3.49
CA THR A 150 -18.91 -2.05 2.71
C THR A 150 -19.12 -0.93 1.70
N LYS A 151 -18.48 0.24 1.89
CA LYS A 151 -18.71 1.43 1.07
C LYS A 151 -17.45 2.00 0.42
N GLU A 152 -16.31 2.00 1.14
CA GLU A 152 -15.08 2.65 0.63
C GLU A 152 -14.23 1.67 -0.19
N LEU A 153 -13.96 0.48 0.35
CA LEU A 153 -13.07 -0.51 -0.26
C LEU A 153 -13.65 -1.17 -1.55
N PRO A 154 -14.92 -1.62 -1.60
CA PRO A 154 -15.42 -2.38 -2.75
C PRO A 154 -15.31 -1.63 -4.08
N PRO A 155 -15.69 -0.35 -4.22
CA PRO A 155 -15.55 0.37 -5.50
C PRO A 155 -14.11 0.47 -6.01
N ILE A 156 -13.13 0.53 -5.09
CA ILE A 156 -11.71 0.54 -5.43
C ILE A 156 -11.31 -0.82 -6.00
N LEU A 157 -11.71 -1.91 -5.35
CA LEU A 157 -11.39 -3.26 -5.79
C LEU A 157 -12.05 -3.61 -7.13
N GLU A 158 -13.29 -3.16 -7.37
CA GLU A 158 -14.01 -3.37 -8.64
C GLU A 158 -13.38 -2.60 -9.81
N ARG A 159 -12.90 -1.39 -9.55
CA ARG A 159 -12.26 -0.54 -10.56
C ARG A 159 -10.83 -1.00 -10.87
N ASP A 160 -10.01 -1.24 -9.85
CA ASP A 160 -8.56 -1.37 -9.99
C ASP A 160 -8.06 -2.82 -9.85
N TRP A 161 -8.84 -3.71 -9.21
CA TRP A 161 -8.41 -5.06 -8.86
C TRP A 161 -9.31 -6.16 -9.41
N ARG A 162 -10.01 -5.88 -10.50
CA ARG A 162 -10.79 -6.87 -11.24
C ARG A 162 -11.72 -7.73 -10.37
N THR A 163 -12.31 -7.15 -9.31
CA THR A 163 -13.37 -7.81 -8.57
C THR A 163 -14.73 -7.58 -9.24
N THR A 164 -15.65 -8.55 -9.07
CA THR A 164 -17.07 -8.37 -9.41
C THR A 164 -17.83 -7.80 -8.22
N ASP A 165 -19.13 -7.54 -8.40
CA ASP A 165 -20.06 -7.21 -7.32
C ASP A 165 -20.56 -8.46 -6.54
N VAL A 166 -20.11 -9.65 -6.90
CA VAL A 166 -20.38 -10.90 -6.16
C VAL A 166 -19.41 -11.02 -5.00
N ARG A 167 -19.94 -10.96 -3.77
CA ARG A 167 -19.14 -10.88 -2.55
C ARG A 167 -19.54 -11.92 -1.53
N GLY A 168 -18.54 -12.46 -0.84
CA GLY A 168 -18.70 -13.24 0.37
C GLY A 168 -17.89 -12.63 1.52
N VAL A 169 -18.25 -12.97 2.73
CA VAL A 169 -17.49 -12.62 3.94
C VAL A 169 -17.41 -13.82 4.87
N GLN A 170 -16.25 -14.06 5.42
CA GLN A 170 -16.03 -15.08 6.45
C GLN A 170 -15.10 -14.54 7.53
N GLY A 171 -15.17 -15.11 8.71
CA GLY A 171 -14.30 -14.71 9.81
C GLY A 171 -14.34 -15.67 10.98
N LEU A 172 -13.38 -15.51 11.86
CA LEU A 172 -13.24 -16.31 13.08
C LEU A 172 -13.51 -15.45 14.31
N SER A 173 -14.07 -16.05 15.37
CA SER A 173 -14.25 -15.38 16.67
C SER A 173 -14.96 -14.02 16.52
N MET A 174 -14.33 -12.91 16.91
CA MET A 174 -14.78 -11.53 16.66
C MET A 174 -15.15 -11.31 15.17
N GLY A 175 -14.28 -11.73 14.26
CA GLY A 175 -14.52 -11.61 12.82
C GLY A 175 -15.69 -12.46 12.33
N GLY A 176 -15.96 -13.61 12.97
CA GLY A 176 -17.13 -14.44 12.68
C GLY A 176 -18.44 -13.76 13.06
N THR A 177 -18.48 -13.08 14.20
CA THR A 177 -19.60 -12.22 14.61
C THR A 177 -19.77 -11.05 13.64
N ALA A 178 -18.66 -10.40 13.31
CA ALA A 178 -18.63 -9.26 12.38
C ALA A 178 -19.12 -9.64 10.98
N ALA A 179 -18.73 -10.82 10.47
CA ALA A 179 -19.18 -11.30 9.17
C ALA A 179 -20.70 -11.39 9.10
N MET A 180 -21.34 -11.98 10.12
CA MET A 180 -22.80 -12.07 10.21
C MET A 180 -23.46 -10.68 10.35
N ASN A 181 -22.86 -9.78 11.13
CA ASN A 181 -23.35 -8.41 11.28
C ASN A 181 -23.25 -7.64 9.96
N LEU A 182 -22.12 -7.68 9.27
CA LEU A 182 -21.94 -7.01 7.97
C LEU A 182 -22.99 -7.49 6.96
N ALA A 183 -23.23 -8.81 6.88
CA ALA A 183 -24.25 -9.36 5.98
C ALA A 183 -25.69 -8.95 6.39
N GLY A 184 -26.01 -9.01 7.69
CA GLY A 184 -27.34 -8.67 8.19
C GLY A 184 -27.65 -7.17 8.18
N ARG A 185 -26.66 -6.32 8.41
CA ARG A 185 -26.81 -4.86 8.39
C ARG A 185 -26.81 -4.28 6.96
N ASN A 186 -26.25 -5.01 6.00
CA ASN A 186 -26.16 -4.60 4.59
C ASN A 186 -26.85 -5.66 3.69
N PRO A 187 -28.18 -5.81 3.74
CA PRO A 187 -28.90 -6.85 3.00
C PRO A 187 -28.64 -6.78 1.51
N GLY A 188 -28.37 -7.93 0.91
CA GLY A 188 -28.09 -8.04 -0.54
C GLY A 188 -26.62 -7.80 -0.92
N LEU A 189 -25.79 -7.26 -0.03
CA LEU A 189 -24.36 -7.00 -0.30
C LEU A 189 -23.56 -8.30 -0.40
N MET A 190 -23.83 -9.27 0.47
CA MET A 190 -23.11 -10.55 0.52
C MET A 190 -23.97 -11.69 -0.02
N LYS A 191 -23.36 -12.57 -0.83
CA LYS A 191 -23.98 -13.82 -1.32
C LYS A 191 -23.66 -15.01 -0.42
N TYR A 192 -22.55 -14.92 0.29
CA TYR A 192 -22.05 -15.92 1.21
C TYR A 192 -21.61 -15.28 2.52
N VAL A 193 -21.85 -15.95 3.65
CA VAL A 193 -21.31 -15.58 4.96
C VAL A 193 -20.92 -16.83 5.75
N ALA A 194 -19.73 -16.80 6.37
CA ALA A 194 -19.34 -17.83 7.33
C ALA A 194 -18.85 -17.24 8.64
N SER A 195 -19.21 -17.94 9.73
CA SER A 195 -18.76 -17.63 11.09
C SER A 195 -18.15 -18.87 11.73
N TYR A 196 -16.86 -18.80 12.01
CA TYR A 196 -16.13 -19.84 12.74
C TYR A 196 -15.93 -19.42 14.17
N SER A 197 -16.58 -20.11 15.11
CA SER A 197 -16.54 -19.82 16.54
C SER A 197 -16.92 -18.37 16.91
N GLY A 198 -17.84 -17.73 16.17
CA GLY A 198 -18.32 -16.38 16.45
C GLY A 198 -19.35 -16.33 17.60
N LEU A 199 -19.49 -15.17 18.23
CA LEU A 199 -20.54 -14.88 19.20
C LEU A 199 -21.77 -14.35 18.46
N LEU A 200 -22.77 -15.20 18.19
CA LEU A 200 -23.90 -14.87 17.34
C LEU A 200 -25.15 -14.39 18.09
N THR A 201 -25.02 -14.16 19.40
CA THR A 201 -26.05 -13.60 20.30
C THR A 201 -25.40 -12.60 21.25
N THR A 202 -25.05 -11.41 20.77
CA THR A 202 -24.26 -10.42 21.52
C THR A 202 -25.04 -9.74 22.67
N THR A 203 -26.37 -9.76 22.63
CA THR A 203 -27.23 -9.14 23.64
C THR A 203 -27.73 -10.11 24.70
N THR A 204 -27.46 -11.42 24.60
CA THR A 204 -27.85 -12.42 25.61
C THR A 204 -27.18 -12.12 26.94
N LEU A 205 -27.90 -12.44 28.04
CA LEU A 205 -27.42 -12.21 29.41
C LEU A 205 -25.99 -12.74 29.62
N GLY A 206 -25.09 -11.88 30.10
CA GLY A 206 -23.69 -12.19 30.32
C GLY A 206 -22.79 -11.95 29.10
N MET A 207 -23.33 -11.92 27.87
CA MET A 207 -22.54 -11.73 26.66
C MET A 207 -21.95 -10.31 26.51
N PRO A 208 -22.71 -9.21 26.79
CA PRO A 208 -22.12 -7.87 26.77
C PRO A 208 -20.96 -7.73 27.76
N GLN A 209 -21.03 -8.37 28.94
CA GLN A 209 -19.95 -8.36 29.93
C GLN A 209 -18.72 -9.13 29.42
N ALA A 210 -18.94 -10.29 28.79
CA ALA A 210 -17.86 -11.08 28.19
C ALA A 210 -17.15 -10.31 27.05
N ILE A 211 -17.90 -9.65 26.18
CA ILE A 211 -17.36 -8.81 25.09
C ILE A 211 -16.58 -7.61 25.65
N THR A 212 -17.14 -6.92 26.67
CA THR A 212 -16.47 -5.80 27.34
C THR A 212 -15.15 -6.24 27.99
N PHE A 213 -15.16 -7.37 28.68
CA PHE A 213 -13.95 -7.93 29.26
C PHE A 213 -12.92 -8.29 28.19
N ALA A 214 -13.35 -8.98 27.13
CA ALA A 214 -12.48 -9.39 26.04
C ALA A 214 -11.81 -8.19 25.32
N ASN A 215 -12.56 -7.12 25.02
CA ASN A 215 -12.02 -5.90 24.42
C ASN A 215 -10.96 -5.25 25.32
N LYS A 216 -11.23 -5.18 26.62
CA LYS A 216 -10.29 -4.61 27.57
C LYS A 216 -9.02 -5.45 27.73
N ASP A 217 -9.16 -6.76 27.76
CA ASP A 217 -8.04 -7.71 27.87
C ASP A 217 -7.18 -7.73 26.60
N ALA A 218 -7.80 -7.67 25.42
CA ALA A 218 -7.08 -7.76 24.14
C ALA A 218 -6.25 -6.51 23.82
N GLY A 219 -6.66 -5.32 24.23
CA GLY A 219 -5.95 -4.07 23.85
C GLY A 219 -6.36 -2.85 24.67
N GLY A 220 -7.06 -3.03 25.81
CA GLY A 220 -7.45 -1.91 26.66
C GLY A 220 -8.68 -1.12 26.17
N PHE A 221 -9.40 -1.63 25.17
CA PHE A 221 -10.52 -0.94 24.54
C PHE A 221 -11.80 -0.97 25.38
N ASP A 222 -12.56 0.13 25.32
CA ASP A 222 -13.86 0.26 25.99
C ASP A 222 -15.01 -0.07 25.03
N ALA A 223 -15.75 -1.13 25.34
CA ALA A 223 -16.94 -1.51 24.57
C ALA A 223 -18.05 -0.44 24.59
N ALA A 224 -18.05 0.49 25.57
CA ALA A 224 -18.99 1.61 25.58
C ALA A 224 -18.66 2.65 24.48
N ALA A 225 -17.39 2.83 24.12
CA ALA A 225 -17.00 3.64 22.96
C ALA A 225 -17.43 2.98 21.64
N MET A 226 -17.49 1.64 21.61
CA MET A 226 -17.92 0.85 20.46
C MET A 226 -19.43 0.96 20.21
N TRP A 227 -20.25 0.42 21.14
CA TRP A 227 -21.69 0.27 20.97
C TRP A 227 -22.52 0.89 22.11
N GLY A 228 -21.92 1.76 22.93
CA GLY A 228 -22.58 2.37 24.06
C GLY A 228 -22.78 1.39 25.24
N PRO A 229 -23.62 1.76 26.22
CA PRO A 229 -23.86 0.90 27.38
C PRO A 229 -24.55 -0.40 26.97
N PRO A 230 -24.25 -1.52 27.65
CA PRO A 230 -24.93 -2.80 27.47
C PRO A 230 -26.46 -2.68 27.47
N GLY A 231 -27.11 -3.31 26.49
CA GLY A 231 -28.57 -3.23 26.32
C GLY A 231 -29.05 -2.00 25.52
N GLY A 232 -28.14 -1.16 25.07
CA GLY A 232 -28.41 -0.02 24.17
C GLY A 232 -28.77 -0.46 22.76
N PRO A 233 -29.26 0.49 21.91
CA PRO A 233 -29.71 0.20 20.56
C PRO A 233 -28.59 -0.33 19.64
N GLU A 234 -27.35 0.13 19.82
CA GLU A 234 -26.23 -0.34 19.00
C GLU A 234 -25.85 -1.79 19.30
N TRP A 235 -25.99 -2.26 20.55
CA TRP A 235 -25.84 -3.67 20.85
C TRP A 235 -26.86 -4.53 20.10
N ALA A 236 -28.12 -4.10 20.07
CA ALA A 236 -29.17 -4.79 19.31
C ALA A 236 -28.94 -4.72 17.80
N ALA A 237 -28.42 -3.60 17.30
CA ALA A 237 -28.10 -3.42 15.90
C ALA A 237 -26.88 -4.26 15.43
N HIS A 238 -26.08 -4.76 16.38
CA HIS A 238 -24.90 -5.61 16.12
C HIS A 238 -25.05 -7.00 16.73
N ASP A 239 -26.30 -7.49 16.82
CA ASP A 239 -26.60 -8.85 17.29
C ASP A 239 -27.10 -9.71 16.11
N PRO A 240 -26.29 -10.68 15.62
CA PRO A 240 -26.70 -11.57 14.53
C PRO A 240 -28.03 -12.27 14.77
N TYR A 241 -28.33 -12.67 16.02
CA TYR A 241 -29.62 -13.29 16.38
C TYR A 241 -30.78 -12.35 16.10
N LEU A 242 -30.67 -11.07 16.41
CA LEU A 242 -31.70 -10.07 16.14
C LEU A 242 -31.75 -9.69 14.64
N LEU A 243 -30.65 -9.82 13.94
CA LEU A 243 -30.54 -9.57 12.50
C LEU A 243 -30.94 -10.78 11.63
N ALA A 244 -31.27 -11.93 12.22
CA ALA A 244 -31.49 -13.20 11.51
C ALA A 244 -32.41 -13.10 10.31
N GLU A 245 -33.54 -12.37 10.39
CA GLU A 245 -34.48 -12.21 9.27
C GLU A 245 -33.87 -11.48 8.08
N LYS A 246 -32.91 -10.59 8.30
CA LYS A 246 -32.22 -9.82 7.25
C LYS A 246 -31.19 -10.65 6.49
N LEU A 247 -30.85 -11.84 7.00
CA LEU A 247 -29.93 -12.79 6.34
C LEU A 247 -30.66 -13.72 5.35
N ARG A 248 -31.95 -13.56 5.15
CA ARG A 248 -32.71 -14.35 4.20
C ARG A 248 -32.15 -14.23 2.79
N GLY A 249 -31.87 -15.37 2.14
CA GLY A 249 -31.31 -15.44 0.80
C GLY A 249 -29.78 -15.40 0.74
N VAL A 250 -29.08 -15.25 1.90
CA VAL A 250 -27.63 -15.39 2.00
C VAL A 250 -27.27 -16.86 2.24
N SER A 251 -26.29 -17.40 1.56
CA SER A 251 -25.74 -18.73 1.83
C SER A 251 -24.89 -18.67 3.11
N MET A 252 -25.32 -19.35 4.17
CA MET A 252 -24.72 -19.25 5.51
C MET A 252 -24.02 -20.54 5.94
N TYR A 253 -22.81 -20.42 6.49
CA TYR A 253 -22.07 -21.48 7.16
C TYR A 253 -21.71 -21.04 8.57
N VAL A 254 -21.96 -21.86 9.56
CA VAL A 254 -21.55 -21.61 10.96
C VAL A 254 -20.88 -22.84 11.53
N SER A 255 -19.83 -22.65 12.31
CA SER A 255 -19.15 -23.76 12.98
C SER A 255 -18.66 -23.39 14.38
N SER A 256 -18.58 -24.37 15.26
CA SER A 256 -17.91 -24.28 16.55
C SER A 256 -17.54 -25.65 17.09
N GLY A 257 -16.49 -25.70 17.90
CA GLY A 257 -16.09 -26.88 18.67
C GLY A 257 -16.84 -26.99 19.98
N SER A 258 -16.46 -27.97 20.78
CA SER A 258 -17.05 -28.18 22.13
C SER A 258 -16.26 -27.54 23.27
N GLY A 259 -15.10 -26.97 22.99
CA GLY A 259 -14.11 -26.52 23.96
C GLY A 259 -13.16 -27.63 24.45
N LEU A 260 -13.44 -28.89 24.12
CA LEU A 260 -12.57 -30.01 24.47
C LEU A 260 -11.44 -30.12 23.44
N ALA A 261 -10.22 -30.41 23.87
CA ALA A 261 -9.11 -30.67 22.98
C ALA A 261 -9.43 -31.84 22.03
N GLY A 262 -8.95 -31.77 20.80
CA GLY A 262 -9.23 -32.74 19.74
C GLY A 262 -8.07 -32.90 18.76
N THR A 263 -8.38 -33.38 17.55
CA THR A 263 -7.38 -33.83 16.56
C THR A 263 -6.47 -32.74 16.03
N HIS A 264 -6.89 -31.47 16.07
CA HIS A 264 -6.10 -30.35 15.59
C HIS A 264 -5.34 -29.62 16.71
N ASP A 265 -5.51 -30.03 17.98
CA ASP A 265 -4.70 -29.50 19.09
C ASP A 265 -3.39 -30.29 19.15
N GLN A 266 -2.25 -29.59 19.01
CA GLN A 266 -0.94 -30.21 19.19
C GLN A 266 -0.57 -30.14 20.67
N LEU A 267 -0.41 -31.30 21.32
CA LEU A 267 -0.03 -31.39 22.73
C LEU A 267 1.30 -30.70 23.07
N SER A 268 2.20 -30.56 22.09
CA SER A 268 3.48 -29.85 22.21
C SER A 268 3.35 -28.32 22.20
N GLU A 269 2.24 -27.81 21.69
CA GLU A 269 1.95 -26.37 21.56
C GLU A 269 0.87 -25.92 22.56
N MET A 270 0.31 -26.84 23.36
CA MET A 270 -0.62 -26.47 24.40
C MET A 270 0.14 -25.67 25.47
N PRO A 271 -0.09 -24.35 25.57
CA PRO A 271 0.40 -23.59 26.70
C PRO A 271 -0.09 -24.26 27.99
N LEU A 272 0.63 -24.08 29.07
CA LEU A 272 0.25 -24.60 30.40
C LEU A 272 -1.26 -24.44 30.61
N LEU A 273 -1.92 -25.44 31.20
CA LEU A 273 -3.37 -25.54 31.40
C LEU A 273 -4.06 -24.22 31.80
N SER A 274 -3.36 -23.28 32.42
CA SER A 274 -3.86 -21.94 32.80
C SER A 274 -4.15 -21.00 31.63
N GLU A 275 -3.46 -21.16 30.48
CA GLU A 275 -3.69 -20.33 29.29
C GLU A 275 -4.79 -20.91 28.38
N ASN A 276 -5.00 -22.22 28.40
CA ASN A 276 -6.04 -22.90 27.65
C ASN A 276 -7.46 -22.76 28.20
N TRP A 277 -7.63 -22.41 29.47
CA TRP A 277 -8.96 -22.20 30.04
C TRP A 277 -9.74 -21.09 29.34
N ALA A 278 -9.07 -20.03 28.91
CA ALA A 278 -9.70 -18.95 28.18
C ALA A 278 -10.21 -19.43 26.81
N GLY A 279 -9.40 -20.19 26.07
CA GLY A 279 -9.77 -20.76 24.76
C GLY A 279 -10.92 -21.78 24.87
N THR A 280 -10.89 -22.67 25.88
CA THR A 280 -11.97 -23.60 26.16
C THR A 280 -13.28 -22.87 26.51
N GLY A 281 -13.24 -21.90 27.41
CA GLY A 281 -14.39 -21.12 27.81
C GLY A 281 -15.02 -20.32 26.69
N LEU A 282 -14.19 -19.68 25.87
CA LEU A 282 -14.63 -18.93 24.69
C LEU A 282 -15.30 -19.83 23.65
N GLU A 283 -14.75 -21.02 23.38
CA GLU A 283 -15.34 -21.95 22.43
C GLU A 283 -16.70 -22.49 22.90
N ILE A 284 -16.86 -22.78 24.20
CA ILE A 284 -18.15 -23.15 24.77
C ILE A 284 -19.18 -22.02 24.60
N LEU A 285 -18.80 -20.78 24.88
CA LEU A 285 -19.68 -19.62 24.68
C LEU A 285 -20.04 -19.42 23.20
N ALA A 286 -19.08 -19.54 22.30
CA ALA A 286 -19.29 -19.49 20.86
C ALA A 286 -20.25 -20.59 20.39
N ARG A 287 -20.09 -21.81 20.91
CA ARG A 287 -20.97 -22.95 20.63
C ARG A 287 -22.40 -22.67 21.04
N LEU A 288 -22.64 -22.30 22.32
CA LEU A 288 -23.96 -21.99 22.83
C LEU A 288 -24.63 -20.84 22.07
N SER A 289 -23.86 -19.81 21.77
CA SER A 289 -24.28 -18.65 20.98
C SER A 289 -24.72 -19.06 19.57
N THR A 290 -23.92 -19.90 18.90
CA THR A 290 -24.19 -20.40 17.56
C THR A 290 -25.42 -21.31 17.53
N GLU A 291 -25.59 -22.21 18.50
CA GLU A 291 -26.77 -23.09 18.61
C GLU A 291 -28.08 -22.29 18.78
N ASN A 292 -28.04 -21.23 19.60
CA ASN A 292 -29.18 -20.33 19.78
C ASN A 292 -29.52 -19.60 18.46
N PHE A 293 -28.51 -19.10 17.74
CA PHE A 293 -28.70 -18.44 16.46
C PHE A 293 -29.28 -19.39 15.41
N VAL A 294 -28.76 -20.61 15.28
CA VAL A 294 -29.25 -21.63 14.35
C VAL A 294 -30.70 -21.99 14.68
N THR A 295 -31.04 -22.20 15.97
CA THR A 295 -32.44 -22.42 16.41
C THR A 295 -33.37 -21.26 15.99
N LYS A 296 -32.88 -20.03 16.01
CA LYS A 296 -33.64 -18.86 15.53
C LYS A 296 -33.86 -18.93 14.02
N LEU A 297 -32.83 -19.26 13.24
CA LEU A 297 -32.93 -19.40 11.78
C LEU A 297 -33.90 -20.51 11.37
N GLU A 298 -33.87 -21.66 12.09
CA GLU A 298 -34.79 -22.78 11.88
C GLU A 298 -36.25 -22.34 12.09
N LYS A 299 -36.53 -21.62 13.18
CA LYS A 299 -37.88 -21.06 13.46
C LYS A 299 -38.33 -20.08 12.38
N LEU A 300 -37.42 -19.40 11.74
CA LEU A 300 -37.67 -18.47 10.62
C LEU A 300 -37.71 -19.18 9.26
N SER A 301 -37.42 -20.48 9.21
CA SER A 301 -37.26 -21.26 7.97
C SER A 301 -36.20 -20.63 7.06
N ILE A 302 -35.06 -20.19 7.62
CA ILE A 302 -33.90 -19.67 6.91
C ILE A 302 -32.81 -20.74 6.94
N PRO A 303 -32.38 -21.25 5.76
CA PRO A 303 -31.41 -22.32 5.70
C PRO A 303 -30.01 -21.85 6.17
N VAL A 304 -29.32 -22.71 6.91
CA VAL A 304 -27.95 -22.53 7.36
C VAL A 304 -27.24 -23.89 7.41
N GLN A 305 -26.01 -23.97 6.98
CA GLN A 305 -25.15 -25.13 7.24
C GLN A 305 -24.45 -24.93 8.58
N ALA A 306 -24.78 -25.76 9.55
CA ALA A 306 -24.19 -25.73 10.88
C ALA A 306 -23.28 -26.95 11.07
N ASN A 307 -22.03 -26.70 11.45
CA ASN A 307 -21.02 -27.75 11.70
C ASN A 307 -20.56 -27.69 13.16
N TYR A 308 -21.07 -28.63 13.94
CA TYR A 308 -20.78 -28.75 15.37
C TYR A 308 -19.80 -29.88 15.62
N ARG A 309 -18.57 -29.56 15.96
CA ARG A 309 -17.54 -30.57 16.26
C ARG A 309 -17.70 -31.11 17.69
N PRO A 310 -17.52 -32.42 17.92
CA PRO A 310 -17.53 -33.02 19.26
C PRO A 310 -16.33 -32.61 20.11
N SER A 311 -15.27 -32.11 19.48
CA SER A 311 -14.06 -31.54 20.08
C SER A 311 -13.66 -30.28 19.37
N GLY A 312 -12.65 -29.59 19.87
CA GLY A 312 -12.08 -28.38 19.29
C GLY A 312 -12.11 -27.21 20.27
N THR A 313 -10.97 -26.56 20.36
CA THR A 313 -10.73 -25.35 21.17
C THR A 313 -10.80 -24.09 20.29
N HIS A 314 -10.68 -22.91 20.92
CA HIS A 314 -10.73 -21.62 20.23
C HIS A 314 -9.37 -21.26 19.64
N THR A 315 -8.91 -21.99 18.60
CA THR A 315 -7.56 -21.91 18.06
C THR A 315 -7.50 -22.00 16.54
N TRP A 316 -6.43 -21.48 15.94
CA TRP A 316 -6.20 -21.36 14.51
C TRP A 316 -6.32 -22.67 13.72
N PRO A 317 -5.80 -23.83 14.17
CA PRO A 317 -5.92 -25.07 13.41
C PRO A 317 -7.36 -25.50 13.12
N TYR A 318 -8.30 -25.17 14.01
CA TYR A 318 -9.72 -25.44 13.77
C TYR A 318 -10.34 -24.49 12.78
N TRP A 319 -9.90 -23.22 12.75
CA TRP A 319 -10.41 -22.23 11.80
C TRP A 319 -9.84 -22.47 10.39
N ASP A 320 -8.56 -22.88 10.26
CA ASP A 320 -8.00 -23.35 9.00
C ASP A 320 -8.76 -24.57 8.46
N PHE A 321 -9.07 -25.55 9.34
CA PHE A 321 -9.90 -26.68 8.97
C PHE A 321 -11.29 -26.24 8.46
N GLU A 322 -11.98 -25.34 9.15
CA GLU A 322 -13.31 -24.88 8.77
C GLU A 322 -13.30 -24.03 7.49
N MET A 323 -12.28 -23.23 7.27
CA MET A 323 -12.06 -22.50 6.01
C MET A 323 -12.08 -23.49 4.82
N ARG A 324 -11.38 -24.61 4.96
CA ARG A 324 -11.34 -25.65 3.92
C ARG A 324 -12.67 -26.37 3.75
N GLN A 325 -13.36 -26.71 4.86
CA GLN A 325 -14.66 -27.39 4.84
C GLN A 325 -15.78 -26.54 4.21
N SER A 326 -15.78 -25.24 4.48
CA SER A 326 -16.83 -24.33 4.01
C SER A 326 -16.65 -23.88 2.56
N TRP A 327 -15.48 -24.13 1.94
CA TRP A 327 -15.16 -23.63 0.60
C TRP A 327 -16.14 -24.09 -0.48
N GLY A 328 -16.57 -25.34 -0.47
CA GLY A 328 -17.54 -25.84 -1.48
C GLY A 328 -18.83 -25.03 -1.49
N GLN A 329 -19.35 -24.65 -0.34
CA GLN A 329 -20.52 -23.79 -0.21
C GLN A 329 -20.22 -22.35 -0.61
N ALA A 330 -19.05 -21.82 -0.22
CA ALA A 330 -18.60 -20.49 -0.63
C ALA A 330 -18.49 -20.38 -2.14
N ALA A 331 -17.83 -21.34 -2.79
CA ALA A 331 -17.64 -21.38 -4.24
C ALA A 331 -18.97 -21.40 -4.99
N ALA A 332 -19.92 -22.23 -4.56
CA ALA A 332 -21.26 -22.29 -5.14
C ALA A 332 -22.00 -20.95 -5.04
N ALA A 333 -21.94 -20.29 -3.87
CA ALA A 333 -22.58 -19.00 -3.65
C ALA A 333 -21.90 -17.84 -4.40
N LEU A 334 -20.60 -17.94 -4.60
CA LEU A 334 -19.80 -16.96 -5.34
C LEU A 334 -19.81 -17.21 -6.87
N GLY A 335 -20.38 -18.33 -7.33
CA GLY A 335 -20.45 -18.67 -8.74
C GLY A 335 -19.10 -19.05 -9.34
N THR A 336 -18.20 -19.64 -8.54
CA THR A 336 -16.89 -20.12 -8.97
C THR A 336 -16.76 -21.63 -8.81
N ASP A 337 -15.78 -22.24 -9.52
CA ASP A 337 -15.54 -23.68 -9.42
C ASP A 337 -14.94 -24.02 -8.04
N PRO A 338 -15.53 -24.96 -7.30
CA PRO A 338 -14.99 -25.39 -6.02
C PRO A 338 -13.71 -26.23 -6.17
N ASN A 339 -13.50 -26.82 -7.35
CA ASN A 339 -12.34 -27.65 -7.61
C ASN A 339 -11.09 -26.81 -7.88
N GLY A 340 -9.95 -27.39 -7.61
CA GLY A 340 -8.66 -26.78 -7.91
C GLY A 340 -8.31 -26.80 -9.41
N ALA A 341 -7.11 -26.36 -9.73
CA ALA A 341 -6.60 -26.33 -11.09
C ALA A 341 -6.58 -27.73 -11.72
N ASN A 342 -7.11 -27.82 -12.92
CA ASN A 342 -6.89 -28.97 -13.81
C ASN A 342 -5.95 -28.50 -14.91
N CYS A 343 -4.63 -28.69 -14.70
CA CYS A 343 -3.63 -28.23 -15.63
C CYS A 343 -2.74 -29.39 -16.10
N GLY A 344 -2.45 -29.45 -17.40
CA GLY A 344 -1.48 -30.34 -18.01
C GLY A 344 -0.08 -29.71 -17.96
N LEU A 345 0.92 -30.55 -17.67
CA LEU A 345 2.32 -30.16 -17.83
C LEU A 345 2.84 -30.75 -19.15
N GLY A 346 3.43 -29.90 -20.00
CA GLY A 346 3.98 -30.32 -21.28
C GLY A 346 5.24 -29.54 -21.67
N GLY A 347 5.95 -30.03 -22.68
CA GLY A 347 7.06 -29.33 -23.30
C GLY A 347 8.20 -28.89 -22.36
N ALA A 348 8.78 -27.76 -22.66
CA ALA A 348 9.94 -27.22 -21.94
C ALA A 348 9.60 -26.75 -20.50
N ILE A 349 8.37 -26.26 -20.27
CA ILE A 349 7.91 -25.86 -18.94
C ILE A 349 7.82 -27.07 -18.00
N ALA A 350 7.30 -28.23 -18.49
CA ALA A 350 7.25 -29.45 -17.69
C ALA A 350 8.64 -29.91 -17.23
N GLY A 351 9.64 -29.79 -18.09
CA GLY A 351 11.02 -30.15 -17.75
C GLY A 351 11.58 -29.31 -16.60
N LEU A 352 11.39 -28.02 -16.62
CA LEU A 352 11.79 -27.13 -15.53
C LEU A 352 10.98 -27.41 -14.26
N ALA A 353 9.65 -27.54 -14.37
CA ALA A 353 8.78 -27.78 -13.21
C ALA A 353 9.10 -29.08 -12.48
N GLN A 354 9.49 -30.14 -13.21
CA GLN A 354 9.92 -31.39 -12.62
C GLN A 354 11.27 -31.29 -11.88
N ALA A 355 12.16 -30.42 -12.35
CA ALA A 355 13.44 -30.13 -11.69
C ALA A 355 13.31 -29.16 -10.51
N ALA A 356 12.30 -28.29 -10.54
CA ALA A 356 12.08 -27.22 -9.57
C ALA A 356 10.89 -27.53 -8.64
N ASN A 357 11.01 -28.54 -7.79
CA ASN A 357 9.95 -28.97 -6.87
C ASN A 357 9.40 -27.85 -5.97
N TRP A 358 10.20 -26.81 -5.74
CA TRP A 358 9.81 -25.65 -4.96
C TRP A 358 8.66 -24.84 -5.60
N LEU A 359 8.42 -24.97 -6.91
CA LEU A 359 7.30 -24.31 -7.59
C LEU A 359 5.93 -24.79 -7.10
N GLY A 360 5.86 -25.99 -6.53
CA GLY A 360 4.59 -26.62 -6.12
C GLY A 360 3.75 -27.08 -7.30
N GLY A 361 2.44 -27.28 -7.09
CA GLY A 361 1.50 -27.70 -8.12
C GLY A 361 1.25 -26.63 -9.17
N CYS A 362 0.97 -27.05 -10.42
CA CYS A 362 0.56 -26.12 -11.47
C CYS A 362 -0.85 -25.56 -11.20
N LEU A 363 -1.09 -24.32 -11.58
CA LEU A 363 -2.35 -23.59 -11.35
C LEU A 363 -3.09 -23.26 -12.64
N SER A 364 -2.41 -23.23 -13.79
CA SER A 364 -3.02 -22.95 -15.09
C SER A 364 -2.53 -23.92 -16.15
N ALA A 365 -3.21 -24.01 -17.29
CA ALA A 365 -2.60 -24.48 -18.53
C ALA A 365 -1.57 -23.43 -19.01
N GLU A 366 -0.73 -23.79 -19.97
CA GLU A 366 0.11 -22.82 -20.69
C GLU A 366 -0.77 -21.78 -21.38
N TYR A 367 -0.37 -20.51 -21.31
CA TYR A 367 -1.05 -19.38 -21.97
C TYR A 367 -0.04 -18.44 -22.65
N PRO A 368 -0.44 -17.69 -23.69
CA PRO A 368 0.45 -16.76 -24.37
C PRO A 368 0.99 -15.67 -23.43
N ALA A 369 2.28 -15.39 -23.50
CA ALA A 369 2.95 -14.34 -22.74
C ALA A 369 4.01 -13.67 -23.62
N ALA A 370 3.73 -12.44 -24.07
CA ALA A 370 4.55 -11.70 -25.04
C ALA A 370 4.88 -12.56 -26.28
N THR A 371 6.16 -12.83 -26.55
CA THR A 371 6.63 -13.64 -27.67
C THR A 371 6.75 -15.14 -27.35
N GLY A 372 6.34 -15.53 -26.14
CA GLY A 372 6.43 -16.91 -25.63
C GLY A 372 5.13 -17.38 -24.99
N VAL A 373 5.27 -18.31 -24.05
CA VAL A 373 4.21 -18.85 -23.22
C VAL A 373 4.58 -18.78 -21.75
N ALA A 374 3.58 -18.78 -20.89
CA ALA A 374 3.74 -18.88 -19.45
C ALA A 374 2.80 -19.93 -18.86
N GLN A 375 3.15 -20.42 -17.68
CA GLN A 375 2.31 -21.30 -16.86
C GLN A 375 2.46 -20.92 -15.40
N ASP A 376 1.35 -20.82 -14.67
CA ASP A 376 1.31 -20.45 -13.26
C ASP A 376 1.47 -21.70 -12.38
N PHE A 377 2.19 -21.53 -11.27
CA PHE A 377 2.43 -22.50 -10.21
C PHE A 377 2.13 -21.90 -8.84
N GLN A 378 2.05 -22.72 -7.80
CA GLN A 378 1.74 -22.27 -6.45
C GLN A 378 2.71 -21.20 -5.92
N HIS A 379 4.01 -21.33 -6.26
CA HIS A 379 5.05 -20.45 -5.72
C HIS A 379 5.81 -19.67 -6.81
N GLY A 380 5.24 -19.50 -7.99
CA GLY A 380 5.85 -18.71 -9.05
C GLY A 380 5.25 -19.00 -10.42
N ARG A 381 5.86 -18.44 -11.43
CA ARG A 381 5.45 -18.57 -12.82
C ARG A 381 6.63 -18.97 -13.69
N VAL A 382 6.41 -19.90 -14.59
CA VAL A 382 7.43 -20.32 -15.56
C VAL A 382 7.10 -19.73 -16.93
N PHE A 383 8.11 -19.14 -17.56
CA PHE A 383 8.06 -18.59 -18.90
C PHE A 383 8.92 -19.41 -19.84
N HIS A 384 8.49 -19.53 -21.09
CA HIS A 384 9.26 -20.17 -22.14
C HIS A 384 9.16 -19.43 -23.46
N SER A 385 10.29 -19.19 -24.11
CA SER A 385 10.33 -18.80 -25.52
C SER A 385 11.56 -19.42 -26.19
N ALA A 386 11.53 -19.51 -27.53
CA ALA A 386 12.68 -20.00 -28.28
C ALA A 386 13.91 -19.06 -28.17
N ALA A 387 13.68 -17.78 -27.93
CA ALA A 387 14.74 -16.78 -27.83
C ALA A 387 15.39 -16.73 -26.43
N THR A 388 14.60 -16.84 -25.38
CA THR A 388 15.09 -16.66 -24.01
C THR A 388 15.33 -17.96 -23.26
N GLY A 389 14.73 -19.07 -23.70
CA GLY A 389 14.77 -20.35 -22.97
C GLY A 389 13.58 -20.49 -22.01
N THR A 390 13.74 -21.33 -20.99
CA THR A 390 12.71 -21.61 -19.97
C THR A 390 13.21 -21.15 -18.60
N HIS A 391 12.51 -20.21 -17.98
CA HIS A 391 12.91 -19.60 -16.71
C HIS A 391 11.72 -19.44 -15.76
N ALA A 392 11.96 -19.67 -14.48
CA ALA A 392 10.99 -19.40 -13.43
C ALA A 392 11.19 -17.99 -12.85
N VAL A 393 10.09 -17.33 -12.52
CA VAL A 393 10.07 -16.03 -11.83
C VAL A 393 9.19 -16.16 -10.60
N ALA A 394 9.71 -15.83 -9.42
CA ALA A 394 9.03 -16.07 -8.15
C ALA A 394 9.33 -15.03 -7.07
N GLY A 395 8.71 -15.18 -5.91
CA GLY A 395 8.99 -14.40 -4.72
C GLY A 395 8.84 -12.88 -4.92
N ARG A 396 9.70 -12.10 -4.27
CA ARG A 396 9.69 -10.63 -4.36
C ARG A 396 10.04 -10.10 -5.75
N ILE A 397 10.96 -10.78 -6.45
CA ILE A 397 11.28 -10.45 -7.85
C ILE A 397 10.06 -10.72 -8.73
N GLY A 398 9.39 -11.86 -8.55
CA GLY A 398 8.16 -12.20 -9.26
C GLY A 398 7.02 -11.21 -9.00
N GLY A 399 6.87 -10.78 -7.75
CA GLY A 399 5.90 -9.76 -7.37
C GLY A 399 6.17 -8.42 -8.07
N THR A 400 7.40 -7.92 -8.03
CA THR A 400 7.78 -6.68 -8.72
C THR A 400 7.59 -6.80 -10.23
N TYR A 401 7.99 -7.94 -10.83
CA TYR A 401 7.77 -8.20 -12.25
C TYR A 401 6.28 -8.18 -12.62
N ALA A 402 5.43 -8.83 -11.82
CA ALA A 402 3.98 -8.80 -12.02
C ALA A 402 3.42 -7.37 -11.88
N GLY A 403 3.89 -6.62 -10.88
CA GLY A 403 3.47 -5.25 -10.59
C GLY A 403 3.76 -4.25 -11.70
N VAL A 404 4.84 -4.45 -12.46
CA VAL A 404 5.17 -3.59 -13.61
C VAL A 404 4.54 -4.06 -14.92
N GLY A 405 3.74 -5.13 -14.91
CA GLY A 405 3.02 -5.64 -16.07
C GLY A 405 3.60 -6.93 -16.67
N GLY A 406 4.56 -7.57 -16.01
CA GLY A 406 5.11 -8.86 -16.40
C GLY A 406 5.73 -8.86 -17.79
N ALA A 407 5.48 -9.90 -18.57
CA ALA A 407 6.01 -10.06 -19.92
C ALA A 407 5.52 -8.99 -20.92
N ALA A 408 4.41 -8.32 -20.63
CA ALA A 408 3.92 -7.22 -21.46
C ALA A 408 4.59 -5.87 -21.13
N SER A 409 5.37 -5.80 -20.04
CA SER A 409 6.12 -4.60 -19.65
C SER A 409 7.35 -4.40 -20.52
N PRO A 410 8.01 -3.24 -20.43
CA PRO A 410 9.32 -3.03 -21.07
C PRO A 410 10.43 -3.99 -20.63
N LEU A 411 10.25 -4.75 -19.56
CA LEU A 411 11.20 -5.81 -19.17
C LEU A 411 11.17 -7.00 -20.12
N GLY A 412 10.01 -7.31 -20.74
CA GLY A 412 9.87 -8.50 -21.59
C GLY A 412 9.98 -9.81 -20.81
N LEU A 413 10.38 -10.89 -21.47
CA LEU A 413 10.52 -12.22 -20.88
C LEU A 413 11.81 -12.35 -20.05
N PRO A 414 11.84 -13.24 -19.04
CA PRO A 414 13.09 -13.55 -18.33
C PRO A 414 14.10 -14.23 -19.25
N THR A 415 15.37 -13.85 -19.12
CA THR A 415 16.51 -14.35 -19.91
C THR A 415 17.49 -15.18 -19.07
N GLY A 416 17.23 -15.31 -17.78
CA GLY A 416 18.00 -16.09 -16.83
C GLY A 416 17.20 -16.41 -15.58
N ASP A 417 17.69 -17.36 -14.80
CA ASP A 417 17.11 -17.69 -13.50
C ASP A 417 17.54 -16.69 -12.44
N GLU A 418 16.82 -16.64 -11.32
CA GLU A 418 17.19 -15.85 -10.16
C GLU A 418 18.51 -16.35 -9.57
N VAL A 419 19.47 -15.45 -9.37
CA VAL A 419 20.80 -15.75 -8.81
C VAL A 419 21.10 -14.89 -7.58
N GLY A 420 21.85 -15.46 -6.65
CA GLY A 420 22.43 -14.69 -5.53
C GLY A 420 23.56 -13.81 -6.01
N LEU A 421 23.67 -12.61 -5.45
CA LEU A 421 24.73 -11.66 -5.81
C LEU A 421 26.02 -11.93 -5.02
N PRO A 422 27.18 -11.53 -5.57
CA PRO A 422 28.49 -11.88 -5.01
C PRO A 422 28.79 -11.27 -3.64
N ASP A 423 28.06 -10.23 -3.23
CA ASP A 423 28.18 -9.63 -1.90
C ASP A 423 27.42 -10.41 -0.81
N GLY A 424 26.60 -11.40 -1.21
CA GLY A 424 25.79 -12.24 -0.33
C GLY A 424 24.55 -11.55 0.27
N ARG A 425 24.29 -10.26 -0.04
CA ARG A 425 23.14 -9.49 0.48
C ARG A 425 21.90 -9.65 -0.40
N GLY A 426 22.11 -9.69 -1.69
CA GLY A 426 21.03 -9.53 -2.65
C GLY A 426 20.87 -10.70 -3.62
N ARG A 427 19.81 -10.61 -4.39
CA ARG A 427 19.48 -11.50 -5.50
C ARG A 427 19.07 -10.67 -6.72
N MET A 428 19.23 -11.25 -7.90
CA MET A 428 18.80 -10.58 -9.12
C MET A 428 18.27 -11.59 -10.14
N GLN A 429 17.46 -11.10 -11.05
CA GLN A 429 17.03 -11.85 -12.24
C GLN A 429 17.07 -10.93 -13.46
N SER A 430 17.56 -11.48 -14.60
CA SER A 430 17.65 -10.77 -15.87
C SER A 430 16.44 -11.01 -16.74
N PHE A 431 16.07 -9.96 -17.48
CA PHE A 431 14.98 -9.93 -18.46
C PHE A 431 15.45 -9.33 -19.77
N GLU A 432 14.68 -9.40 -20.85
CA GLU A 432 15.05 -8.86 -22.16
C GLU A 432 15.37 -7.35 -22.11
N GLY A 433 14.63 -6.58 -21.32
CA GLY A 433 14.72 -5.11 -21.23
C GLY A 433 15.36 -4.56 -19.95
N GLY A 434 15.97 -5.41 -19.12
CA GLY A 434 16.60 -4.98 -17.87
C GLY A 434 16.76 -6.09 -16.87
N SER A 435 16.84 -5.72 -15.58
CA SER A 435 16.97 -6.69 -14.47
C SER A 435 16.19 -6.20 -13.26
N ILE A 436 15.82 -7.12 -12.37
CA ILE A 436 15.27 -6.80 -11.06
C ILE A 436 16.28 -7.23 -10.01
N TYR A 437 16.62 -6.32 -9.11
CA TYR A 437 17.51 -6.54 -7.98
C TYR A 437 16.71 -6.47 -6.69
N TRP A 438 17.00 -7.35 -5.76
CA TRP A 438 16.31 -7.44 -4.48
C TRP A 438 17.29 -7.62 -3.32
N THR A 439 17.02 -6.90 -2.22
CA THR A 439 17.56 -7.20 -0.88
C THR A 439 16.43 -7.12 0.16
N PRO A 440 16.58 -7.72 1.36
CA PRO A 440 15.60 -7.55 2.43
C PRO A 440 15.35 -6.09 2.82
N GLU A 441 16.39 -5.23 2.74
CA GLU A 441 16.35 -3.85 3.17
C GLU A 441 15.76 -2.91 2.12
N THR A 442 16.09 -3.13 0.83
CA THR A 442 15.69 -2.20 -0.24
C THR A 442 14.44 -2.66 -0.98
N GLY A 443 13.99 -3.90 -0.77
CA GLY A 443 12.96 -4.52 -1.59
C GLY A 443 13.43 -4.81 -3.03
N ALA A 444 12.51 -5.24 -3.88
CA ALA A 444 12.82 -5.53 -5.28
C ALA A 444 12.66 -4.29 -6.16
N GLN A 445 13.70 -3.93 -6.91
CA GLN A 445 13.76 -2.73 -7.72
C GLN A 445 14.13 -3.06 -9.18
N VAL A 446 13.41 -2.44 -10.11
CA VAL A 446 13.70 -2.56 -11.55
C VAL A 446 14.88 -1.68 -11.91
N MET A 447 15.84 -2.26 -12.64
CA MET A 447 16.99 -1.57 -13.21
C MET A 447 17.01 -1.74 -14.72
N ARG A 448 17.06 -0.63 -15.48
CA ARG A 448 17.04 -0.68 -16.94
C ARG A 448 17.73 0.54 -17.57
N GLY A 449 17.98 0.47 -18.88
CA GLY A 449 18.49 1.59 -19.69
C GLY A 449 19.73 2.24 -19.10
N ALA A 450 19.80 3.57 -19.20
CA ALA A 450 20.99 4.34 -18.82
C ALA A 450 21.39 4.19 -17.33
N PHE A 451 20.42 3.99 -16.43
CA PHE A 451 20.73 3.75 -15.01
C PHE A 451 21.44 2.41 -14.82
N LEU A 452 20.95 1.34 -15.45
CA LEU A 452 21.58 0.03 -15.37
C LEU A 452 22.99 0.03 -15.98
N GLU A 453 23.14 0.71 -17.13
CA GLU A 453 24.43 0.83 -17.83
C GLU A 453 25.46 1.59 -16.99
N GLU A 454 25.08 2.75 -16.44
CA GLU A 454 25.99 3.56 -15.64
C GLU A 454 26.33 2.88 -14.32
N TRP A 455 25.34 2.30 -13.65
CA TRP A 455 25.56 1.53 -12.43
C TRP A 455 26.48 0.32 -12.67
N GLY A 456 26.34 -0.33 -13.84
CA GLY A 456 27.24 -1.41 -14.27
C GLY A 456 28.68 -0.96 -14.46
N LYS A 457 28.92 0.22 -15.08
CA LYS A 457 30.27 0.80 -15.20
C LYS A 457 30.91 1.08 -13.84
N GLN A 458 30.07 1.38 -12.82
CA GLN A 458 30.53 1.66 -11.46
C GLN A 458 30.69 0.39 -10.60
N GLY A 459 30.38 -0.82 -11.13
CA GLY A 459 30.57 -2.11 -10.44
C GLY A 459 29.33 -2.63 -9.73
N TYR A 460 28.13 -2.21 -10.17
CA TYR A 460 26.84 -2.64 -9.66
C TYR A 460 26.71 -2.44 -8.13
N GLU A 461 26.16 -3.41 -7.41
CA GLU A 461 25.93 -3.37 -5.96
C GLU A 461 27.21 -3.18 -5.12
N ARG A 462 28.37 -3.54 -5.66
CA ARG A 462 29.68 -3.34 -5.03
C ARG A 462 30.27 -1.97 -5.31
N GLY A 463 29.67 -1.23 -6.23
CA GLY A 463 30.07 0.12 -6.58
C GLY A 463 29.67 1.15 -5.54
N PRO A 464 30.06 2.40 -5.77
CA PRO A 464 29.84 3.47 -4.78
C PRO A 464 28.37 3.88 -4.62
N ALA A 465 27.45 3.44 -5.50
CA ALA A 465 26.02 3.73 -5.38
C ALA A 465 25.30 2.79 -4.38
N GLY A 466 25.80 1.56 -4.21
CA GLY A 466 25.05 0.51 -3.49
C GLY A 466 23.85 0.02 -4.30
N TYR A 467 22.85 -0.55 -3.63
CA TYR A 467 21.64 -1.05 -4.26
C TYR A 467 20.64 0.08 -4.60
N PRO A 468 19.79 -0.12 -5.64
CA PRO A 468 18.64 0.75 -5.87
C PRO A 468 17.62 0.59 -4.72
N VAL A 469 17.08 1.73 -4.26
CA VAL A 469 16.12 1.78 -3.13
C VAL A 469 14.72 2.24 -3.56
N ALA A 470 14.58 2.70 -4.81
CA ALA A 470 13.31 3.10 -5.38
C ALA A 470 13.28 2.82 -6.89
N ALA A 471 12.08 2.75 -7.43
CA ALA A 471 11.89 2.69 -8.88
C ALA A 471 12.34 3.99 -9.55
N GLU A 472 12.71 3.89 -10.85
CA GLU A 472 12.91 5.04 -11.71
C GLU A 472 11.67 5.92 -11.74
N ALA A 473 11.85 7.23 -11.58
CA ALA A 473 10.79 8.22 -11.65
C ALA A 473 11.16 9.35 -12.64
N ALA A 474 10.17 9.83 -13.38
CA ALA A 474 10.38 11.02 -14.23
C ALA A 474 10.62 12.25 -13.35
N THR A 475 11.47 13.16 -13.81
CA THR A 475 11.67 14.46 -13.15
C THR A 475 10.48 15.39 -13.42
N PRO A 476 10.06 16.22 -12.42
CA PRO A 476 8.77 16.92 -12.48
C PRO A 476 8.63 17.97 -13.59
N SER A 477 9.71 18.61 -14.00
CA SER A 477 9.64 19.84 -14.80
C SER A 477 10.59 19.87 -16.01
N ARG A 478 11.50 18.92 -16.15
CA ARG A 478 12.42 18.79 -17.29
C ARG A 478 12.41 17.34 -17.77
N ASP A 479 12.61 17.13 -19.05
CA ASP A 479 12.71 15.79 -19.64
C ASP A 479 13.93 15.05 -19.09
N GLY A 480 13.67 14.19 -18.11
CA GLY A 480 14.68 13.41 -17.44
C GLY A 480 14.07 12.40 -16.47
N ALA A 481 14.94 11.70 -15.78
CA ALA A 481 14.55 10.72 -14.77
C ALA A 481 15.52 10.73 -13.59
N VAL A 482 15.07 10.20 -12.47
CA VAL A 482 15.86 10.00 -11.26
C VAL A 482 15.61 8.59 -10.73
N GLN A 483 16.66 7.94 -10.26
CA GLN A 483 16.56 6.68 -9.51
C GLN A 483 17.40 6.78 -8.25
N ALA A 484 16.78 6.43 -7.11
CA ALA A 484 17.44 6.48 -5.81
C ALA A 484 18.22 5.19 -5.53
N PHE A 485 19.41 5.34 -4.93
CA PHE A 485 20.29 4.27 -4.48
C PHE A 485 20.66 4.47 -3.01
N GLU A 486 21.24 3.46 -2.37
CA GLU A 486 21.65 3.52 -0.95
C GLU A 486 22.55 4.74 -0.64
N HIS A 487 23.39 5.15 -1.60
CA HIS A 487 24.40 6.20 -1.39
C HIS A 487 24.19 7.41 -2.33
N GLY A 488 22.95 7.78 -2.58
CA GLY A 488 22.56 8.96 -3.34
C GLY A 488 21.98 8.65 -4.72
N PRO A 489 21.06 9.50 -5.21
CA PRO A 489 20.37 9.28 -6.47
C PRO A 489 21.26 9.47 -7.69
N MET A 490 20.93 8.76 -8.77
CA MET A 490 21.36 9.06 -10.11
C MET A 490 20.29 9.89 -10.83
N PHE A 491 20.70 10.92 -11.55
CA PHE A 491 19.86 11.75 -12.40
C PHE A 491 20.22 11.49 -13.86
N TYR A 492 19.24 11.44 -14.71
CA TYR A 492 19.39 11.19 -16.14
C TYR A 492 18.69 12.25 -16.98
N SER A 493 19.34 12.68 -18.06
CA SER A 493 18.71 13.30 -19.22
C SER A 493 19.30 12.73 -20.51
N ALA A 494 18.57 12.87 -21.62
CA ALA A 494 19.07 12.40 -22.92
C ALA A 494 20.36 13.09 -23.36
N THR A 495 20.64 14.30 -22.88
CA THR A 495 21.82 15.08 -23.21
C THR A 495 23.01 14.83 -22.31
N THR A 496 22.78 14.50 -21.05
CA THR A 496 23.86 14.34 -20.06
C THR A 496 24.24 12.88 -19.80
N GLY A 497 23.31 11.94 -20.00
CA GLY A 497 23.43 10.58 -19.50
C GLY A 497 23.04 10.47 -18.02
N ALA A 498 23.27 9.32 -17.41
CA ALA A 498 22.99 9.08 -15.98
C ALA A 498 24.24 9.40 -15.15
N HIS A 499 24.09 10.21 -14.10
CA HIS A 499 25.17 10.58 -13.18
C HIS A 499 24.69 10.64 -11.74
N ARG A 500 25.51 10.17 -10.80
CA ARG A 500 25.20 10.15 -9.37
C ARG A 500 25.59 11.47 -8.70
N VAL A 501 24.74 11.93 -7.80
CA VAL A 501 25.01 13.06 -6.91
C VAL A 501 24.81 12.59 -5.46
N GLN A 502 25.73 12.94 -4.54
CA GLN A 502 25.73 12.40 -3.19
C GLN A 502 26.13 13.42 -2.12
N GLY A 503 25.90 13.07 -0.85
CA GLY A 503 26.40 13.79 0.33
C GLY A 503 26.05 15.28 0.31
N PHE A 504 26.95 16.12 0.80
CA PHE A 504 26.73 17.56 0.90
C PHE A 504 26.54 18.28 -0.45
N VAL A 505 27.03 17.70 -1.55
CA VAL A 505 26.75 18.19 -2.91
C VAL A 505 25.30 17.95 -3.26
N LEU A 506 24.75 16.79 -2.91
CA LEU A 506 23.31 16.49 -3.09
C LEU A 506 22.44 17.41 -2.24
N ASP A 507 22.81 17.65 -0.98
CA ASP A 507 22.07 18.54 -0.09
C ASP A 507 22.00 19.96 -0.68
N LYS A 508 23.11 20.44 -1.22
CA LYS A 508 23.18 21.74 -1.90
C LYS A 508 22.36 21.77 -3.17
N TYR A 509 22.42 20.71 -3.97
CA TYR A 509 21.63 20.57 -5.20
C TYR A 509 20.13 20.57 -4.90
N ALA A 510 19.72 19.91 -3.81
CA ALA A 510 18.34 19.94 -3.32
C ALA A 510 17.88 21.35 -2.89
N GLN A 511 18.74 22.08 -2.13
CA GLN A 511 18.45 23.47 -1.72
C GLN A 511 18.25 24.40 -2.92
N LEU A 512 18.93 24.15 -4.01
CA LEU A 512 18.82 24.93 -5.24
C LEU A 512 17.60 24.57 -6.10
N GLY A 513 16.94 23.43 -5.84
CA GLY A 513 15.77 22.95 -6.57
C GLY A 513 16.10 21.89 -7.62
N PHE A 514 17.16 21.11 -7.43
CA PHE A 514 17.61 20.04 -8.30
C PHE A 514 17.79 20.49 -9.78
N GLU A 515 17.36 19.67 -10.73
CA GLU A 515 17.43 19.94 -12.17
C GLU A 515 16.65 21.19 -12.62
N ASN A 516 15.74 21.70 -11.79
CA ASN A 516 15.01 22.94 -12.06
C ASN A 516 15.81 24.20 -11.74
N SER A 517 16.93 24.05 -11.03
CA SER A 517 17.85 25.14 -10.77
C SER A 517 18.58 25.59 -12.04
N PRO A 518 19.23 26.76 -12.03
CA PRO A 518 20.12 27.18 -13.13
C PRO A 518 21.28 26.22 -13.41
N LEU A 519 21.55 25.27 -12.51
CA LEU A 519 22.59 24.25 -12.71
C LEU A 519 22.15 23.17 -13.70
N GLY A 520 20.85 22.85 -13.78
CA GLY A 520 20.38 21.76 -14.64
C GLY A 520 20.81 20.38 -14.13
N PHE A 521 20.89 19.40 -15.05
CA PHE A 521 21.30 18.02 -14.75
C PHE A 521 22.81 17.88 -14.52
N PRO A 522 23.25 16.88 -13.70
CA PRO A 522 24.66 16.54 -13.60
C PRO A 522 25.17 16.00 -14.95
N VAL A 523 26.44 16.31 -15.27
CA VAL A 523 27.10 15.93 -16.53
C VAL A 523 28.32 15.03 -16.32
N ALA A 524 28.66 14.74 -15.10
CA ALA A 524 29.75 13.83 -14.74
C ALA A 524 29.61 13.37 -13.27
N GLU A 525 30.30 12.28 -12.96
CA GLU A 525 30.44 11.79 -11.60
C GLU A 525 31.19 12.78 -10.72
N GLU A 526 30.93 12.72 -9.39
CA GLU A 526 31.62 13.51 -8.39
C GLU A 526 33.12 13.19 -8.40
N ALA A 527 33.94 14.22 -8.42
CA ALA A 527 35.40 14.11 -8.42
C ALA A 527 36.02 14.67 -7.12
N PRO A 528 37.13 14.07 -6.63
CA PRO A 528 37.84 14.56 -5.47
C PRO A 528 38.64 15.82 -5.79
N LEU A 529 38.77 16.69 -4.79
CA LEU A 529 39.62 17.87 -4.78
C LEU A 529 40.60 17.82 -3.62
N LYS A 530 41.47 18.84 -3.50
CA LYS A 530 42.37 18.99 -2.36
C LYS A 530 41.59 19.06 -1.01
N ASP A 531 42.25 18.86 0.08
CA ASP A 531 41.74 19.06 1.43
C ASP A 531 40.42 18.31 1.70
N LEU A 532 40.31 17.06 1.19
CA LEU A 532 39.13 16.23 1.22
C LEU A 532 37.90 16.84 0.49
N GLY A 533 38.12 17.88 -0.30
CA GLY A 533 37.10 18.53 -1.10
C GLY A 533 36.53 17.61 -2.18
N ARG A 534 35.36 17.97 -2.67
CA ARG A 534 34.62 17.29 -3.71
C ARG A 534 33.93 18.30 -4.62
N TYR A 535 33.70 17.93 -5.87
CA TYR A 535 32.82 18.70 -6.72
C TYR A 535 32.05 17.83 -7.72
N SER A 536 30.88 18.27 -8.08
CA SER A 536 30.08 17.70 -9.17
C SER A 536 29.82 18.77 -10.23
N ARG A 537 29.87 18.34 -11.50
CA ARG A 537 29.62 19.19 -12.66
C ARG A 537 28.16 19.03 -13.12
N PHE A 538 27.57 20.17 -13.49
CA PHE A 538 26.22 20.27 -14.00
C PHE A 538 26.20 21.06 -15.31
N GLU A 539 25.09 21.03 -16.03
CA GLU A 539 24.95 21.77 -17.31
C GLU A 539 25.28 23.27 -17.16
N GLY A 540 24.81 23.91 -16.09
CA GLY A 540 24.90 25.35 -15.85
C GLY A 540 25.97 25.79 -14.87
N GLY A 541 26.82 24.89 -14.37
CA GLY A 541 27.85 25.20 -13.37
C GLY A 541 28.31 23.98 -12.58
N ASN A 542 28.93 24.22 -11.44
CA ASN A 542 29.42 23.16 -10.56
C ASN A 542 29.01 23.43 -9.12
N ILE A 543 28.93 22.40 -8.30
CA ILE A 543 28.86 22.51 -6.83
C ILE A 543 30.19 22.00 -6.28
N TYR A 544 30.82 22.84 -5.46
CA TYR A 544 32.08 22.55 -4.76
C TYR A 544 31.80 22.38 -3.27
N TRP A 545 32.40 21.41 -2.66
CA TRP A 545 32.33 21.16 -1.22
C TRP A 545 33.72 20.95 -0.62
N SER A 546 33.94 21.49 0.56
CA SER A 546 35.05 21.08 1.44
C SER A 546 34.59 21.09 2.91
N PRO A 547 35.29 20.35 3.82
CA PRO A 547 34.96 20.35 5.24
C PRO A 547 34.95 21.73 5.89
N LEU A 548 35.76 22.67 5.37
CA LEU A 548 35.91 24.01 5.92
C LEU A 548 34.96 25.05 5.29
N SER A 549 34.60 24.88 4.01
CA SER A 549 33.78 25.87 3.30
C SER A 549 32.30 25.52 3.27
N GLY A 550 31.93 24.24 3.45
CA GLY A 550 30.58 23.75 3.09
C GLY A 550 30.42 23.58 1.59
N ALA A 551 29.16 23.37 1.14
CA ALA A 551 28.82 23.16 -0.25
C ALA A 551 28.22 24.42 -0.89
N TRP A 552 28.79 24.86 -2.03
CA TRP A 552 28.40 26.08 -2.73
C TRP A 552 28.42 25.90 -4.24
N SER A 553 27.46 26.53 -4.92
CA SER A 553 27.40 26.52 -6.38
C SER A 553 28.24 27.65 -7.00
N VAL A 554 28.91 27.35 -8.11
CA VAL A 554 29.52 28.35 -8.96
C VAL A 554 28.98 28.13 -10.37
N ARG A 555 28.25 29.12 -10.93
CA ARG A 555 27.62 29.00 -12.22
C ARG A 555 28.63 29.26 -13.36
N ASN A 556 28.37 28.66 -14.52
CA ASN A 556 29.12 28.95 -15.71
C ASN A 556 28.99 30.43 -16.08
N GLY A 557 30.10 31.06 -16.44
CA GLY A 557 30.15 32.47 -16.78
C GLY A 557 31.36 33.19 -16.18
N ALA A 558 31.31 34.53 -16.19
CA ALA A 558 32.44 35.38 -15.83
C ALA A 558 33.05 35.13 -14.45
N LEU A 559 32.23 34.76 -13.44
CA LEU A 559 32.74 34.40 -12.10
C LEU A 559 33.56 33.12 -12.12
N MET A 560 33.07 32.08 -12.77
CA MET A 560 33.74 30.78 -12.91
C MET A 560 35.04 30.96 -13.74
N GLU A 561 34.98 31.71 -14.84
CA GLU A 561 36.13 31.98 -15.70
C GLU A 561 37.24 32.74 -14.94
N GLU A 562 36.84 33.76 -14.18
CA GLU A 562 37.80 34.54 -13.40
C GLU A 562 38.41 33.72 -12.26
N TRP A 563 37.60 32.94 -11.54
CA TRP A 563 38.11 32.02 -10.52
C TRP A 563 39.06 30.97 -11.14
N GLY A 564 38.77 30.49 -12.35
CA GLY A 564 39.67 29.62 -13.12
C GLY A 564 41.02 30.24 -13.40
N LYS A 565 41.08 31.52 -13.80
CA LYS A 565 42.35 32.26 -13.96
C LYS A 565 43.13 32.39 -12.67
N GLN A 566 42.45 32.41 -11.52
CA GLN A 566 43.05 32.40 -10.19
C GLN A 566 43.51 31.01 -9.71
N GLY A 567 43.29 29.93 -10.50
CA GLY A 567 43.67 28.56 -10.19
C GLY A 567 42.63 27.75 -9.43
N PHE A 568 41.36 28.14 -9.52
CA PHE A 568 40.23 27.51 -8.80
C PHE A 568 40.51 27.38 -7.30
N GLU A 569 40.08 26.28 -6.69
CA GLU A 569 40.32 25.99 -5.27
C GLU A 569 41.79 25.89 -4.89
N ASN A 570 42.67 25.61 -5.84
CA ASN A 570 44.12 25.53 -5.64
C ASN A 570 44.81 26.91 -5.65
N GLY A 571 44.11 27.92 -6.16
CA GLY A 571 44.59 29.29 -6.21
C GLY A 571 44.46 30.03 -4.88
N ARG A 572 44.83 31.32 -4.93
CA ARG A 572 44.85 32.17 -3.73
C ARG A 572 43.48 32.39 -3.08
N LEU A 573 42.39 32.28 -3.84
CA LEU A 573 41.05 32.49 -3.31
C LEU A 573 40.51 31.30 -2.50
N GLY A 574 41.00 30.07 -2.79
CA GLY A 574 40.50 28.86 -2.18
C GLY A 574 39.09 28.47 -2.63
N PHE A 575 38.39 27.69 -1.82
CA PHE A 575 37.02 27.24 -2.11
C PHE A 575 35.97 28.36 -2.00
N PRO A 576 34.85 28.26 -2.73
CA PRO A 576 33.71 29.17 -2.53
C PRO A 576 33.13 29.00 -1.14
N VAL A 577 32.65 30.11 -0.54
CA VAL A 577 32.00 30.17 0.77
C VAL A 577 30.63 30.86 0.72
N SER A 578 30.13 31.13 -0.47
CA SER A 578 28.76 31.57 -0.75
C SER A 578 28.34 31.12 -2.15
N ASP A 579 27.02 31.12 -2.42
CA ASP A 579 26.53 31.17 -3.79
C ASP A 579 26.74 32.56 -4.39
N GLU A 580 26.52 32.72 -5.70
CA GLU A 580 26.43 34.03 -6.32
C GLU A 580 25.26 34.83 -5.75
N PHE A 581 25.45 36.10 -5.48
CA PHE A 581 24.42 37.02 -5.06
C PHE A 581 24.53 38.37 -5.74
N ALA A 582 23.40 39.07 -5.86
CA ALA A 582 23.35 40.39 -6.49
C ALA A 582 24.02 41.45 -5.63
N VAL A 583 24.77 42.34 -6.26
CA VAL A 583 25.33 43.57 -5.68
C VAL A 583 25.00 44.76 -6.60
N PRO A 584 25.11 46.00 -6.15
CA PRO A 584 24.87 47.14 -7.01
C PRO A 584 25.71 47.12 -8.30
N GLY A 585 25.02 47.04 -9.45
CA GLY A 585 25.62 46.99 -10.78
C GLY A 585 26.21 45.66 -11.19
N GLY A 586 25.96 44.55 -10.45
CA GLY A 586 26.52 43.25 -10.82
C GLY A 586 26.20 42.10 -9.90
N ILE A 587 27.04 41.09 -9.91
CA ILE A 587 26.97 39.88 -9.08
C ILE A 587 28.30 39.66 -8.37
N GLN A 588 28.25 39.07 -7.18
CA GLN A 588 29.41 38.73 -6.36
C GLN A 588 29.34 37.29 -5.86
N GLN A 589 30.53 36.70 -5.70
CA GLN A 589 30.69 35.43 -4.99
C GLN A 589 31.89 35.51 -4.05
N ASN A 590 31.71 35.01 -2.83
CA ASN A 590 32.76 34.97 -1.81
C ASN A 590 33.50 33.65 -1.83
N PHE A 591 34.79 33.70 -1.55
CA PHE A 591 35.73 32.60 -1.44
C PHE A 591 36.44 32.66 -0.07
N GLN A 592 37.21 31.64 0.29
CA GLN A 592 37.86 31.54 1.62
C GLN A 592 38.71 32.76 1.98
N THR A 593 39.39 33.35 1.02
CA THR A 593 40.37 34.46 1.25
C THR A 593 40.02 35.75 0.51
N GLY A 594 38.82 35.84 -0.10
CA GLY A 594 38.41 37.02 -0.82
C GLY A 594 37.10 36.84 -1.56
N PHE A 595 36.84 37.66 -2.58
CA PHE A 595 35.66 37.59 -3.42
C PHE A 595 35.91 38.05 -4.84
N ILE A 596 35.04 37.62 -5.75
CA ILE A 596 35.01 38.09 -7.14
C ILE A 596 33.70 38.84 -7.34
N VAL A 597 33.77 40.02 -7.94
CA VAL A 597 32.62 40.81 -8.41
C VAL A 597 32.66 40.93 -9.92
N VAL A 598 31.53 40.76 -10.56
CA VAL A 598 31.38 41.06 -12.01
C VAL A 598 30.39 42.20 -12.18
N ARG A 599 30.85 43.31 -12.78
CA ARG A 599 30.05 44.50 -13.13
C ARG A 599 30.29 44.84 -14.60
N ASP A 600 29.24 45.13 -15.32
CA ASP A 600 29.29 45.52 -16.74
C ASP A 600 30.21 44.61 -17.59
N GLY A 601 30.17 43.29 -17.32
CA GLY A 601 30.97 42.26 -17.99
C GLY A 601 32.46 42.22 -17.60
N LYS A 602 32.90 43.03 -16.62
CA LYS A 602 34.27 43.03 -16.09
C LYS A 602 34.34 42.37 -14.72
N SER A 603 35.31 41.49 -14.57
CA SER A 603 35.57 40.80 -13.33
C SER A 603 36.62 41.53 -12.50
N GLU A 604 36.38 41.74 -11.22
CA GLU A 604 37.31 42.31 -10.24
C GLU A 604 37.54 41.29 -9.11
N VAL A 605 38.78 41.03 -8.77
CA VAL A 605 39.18 40.10 -7.71
C VAL A 605 39.65 40.88 -6.50
N HIS A 606 39.01 40.65 -5.37
CA HIS A 606 39.33 41.30 -4.08
C HIS A 606 39.74 40.25 -3.05
N GLY A 607 40.76 40.56 -2.25
CA GLY A 607 41.25 39.68 -1.17
C GLY A 607 42.76 39.48 -1.25
N VAL A 608 43.30 38.88 -0.21
CA VAL A 608 44.78 38.78 0.00
C VAL A 608 45.38 37.65 -0.83
#